data_17447baa68cb5295f9cdad5ba4de3e96
#
_entry.id   17447baa68cb5295f9cdad5ba4de3e96
#
_cell.length_a   1.000
_cell.length_b   1.000
_cell.length_c   1.000
_cell.angle_alpha   90.00
_cell.angle_beta   90.00
_cell.angle_gamma   90.00
#
_symmetry.space_group_name_H-M   'P 1'
#
loop_
_entity.id
_entity.type
_entity.pdbx_description
1 polymer ?
#
loop_
_entity_poly.entity_id
_entity_poly.type
_entity_poly.pdbx_seq_one_letter_code
_entity_poly.pdbx_strand_id
1 'polypeptide(L)'
;VNRIARFRAYFERSGGGVTFSGGDPLRQPEFLKECLRLCKEKGIHTTLDTSGVGFGDYEEILKYTDLVLYDVKHLTREGYKDMTGIEIDETQKFLEACKKMGTKMWIRQVVVPGKTDSEEYIRELGKFIKTLDNVEKVELLPYHLLGVNKYDTLGIKYRLEGLEAMDK
;
A
#
# COMPACT_ATOMS: atom_id res chain seq x y z
N VAL A 1 -0.54 -19.95 -6.39
CA VAL A 1 0.84 -20.14 -5.91
C VAL A 1 1.69 -20.99 -6.89
N ASN A 2 1.17 -22.10 -7.45
CA ASN A 2 1.96 -22.94 -8.38
C ASN A 2 2.47 -22.19 -9.62
N ARG A 3 1.69 -21.22 -10.15
CA ARG A 3 2.13 -20.36 -11.24
C ARG A 3 3.27 -19.42 -10.79
N ILE A 4 3.19 -18.88 -9.58
CA ILE A 4 4.23 -18.01 -8.99
C ILE A 4 5.55 -18.80 -8.84
N ALA A 5 5.49 -20.03 -8.37
CA ALA A 5 6.67 -20.88 -8.15
C ALA A 5 7.49 -21.14 -9.43
N ARG A 6 6.90 -21.03 -10.64
CA ARG A 6 7.62 -21.14 -11.91
C ARG A 6 8.65 -20.03 -12.11
N PHE A 7 8.50 -18.90 -11.42
CA PHE A 7 9.42 -17.77 -11.51
C PHE A 7 10.53 -17.81 -10.44
N ARG A 8 10.64 -18.89 -9.68
CA ARG A 8 11.60 -19.04 -8.58
C ARG A 8 13.05 -18.69 -8.98
N ALA A 9 13.51 -19.16 -10.13
CA ALA A 9 14.87 -18.88 -10.60
C ALA A 9 15.13 -17.37 -10.82
N TYR A 10 14.10 -16.60 -11.20
CA TYR A 10 14.19 -15.16 -11.31
C TYR A 10 14.24 -14.49 -9.92
N PHE A 11 13.42 -14.95 -8.99
CA PHE A 11 13.42 -14.43 -7.61
C PHE A 11 14.78 -14.65 -6.92
N GLU A 12 15.34 -15.84 -7.05
CA GLU A 12 16.66 -16.18 -6.48
C GLU A 12 17.78 -15.31 -7.05
N ARG A 13 17.72 -14.96 -8.33
CA ARG A 13 18.76 -14.11 -8.98
C ARG A 13 18.61 -12.63 -8.66
N SER A 14 17.39 -12.15 -8.52
CA SER A 14 17.09 -10.72 -8.33
C SER A 14 16.97 -10.32 -6.86
N GLY A 15 16.88 -11.27 -5.94
CA GLY A 15 16.47 -11.02 -4.55
C GLY A 15 15.00 -10.59 -4.42
N GLY A 16 14.22 -10.80 -5.48
CA GLY A 16 12.80 -10.41 -5.54
C GLY A 16 11.86 -11.50 -5.02
N GLY A 17 10.58 -11.31 -5.31
CA GLY A 17 9.52 -12.22 -4.87
C GLY A 17 8.19 -11.91 -5.52
N VAL A 18 7.11 -12.16 -4.81
CA VAL A 18 5.75 -11.91 -5.26
C VAL A 18 5.13 -10.73 -4.51
N THR A 19 4.48 -9.83 -5.23
CA THR A 19 3.68 -8.76 -4.65
C THR A 19 2.20 -9.08 -4.81
N PHE A 20 1.48 -9.07 -3.70
CA PHE A 20 0.03 -9.16 -3.65
C PHE A 20 -0.55 -7.76 -3.69
N SER A 21 -1.31 -7.48 -4.72
CA SER A 21 -1.93 -6.21 -5.06
C SER A 21 -3.34 -6.45 -5.63
N GLY A 22 -4.01 -5.41 -6.09
CA GLY A 22 -5.34 -5.54 -6.72
C GLY A 22 -6.15 -4.29 -6.49
N GLY A 23 -7.42 -4.37 -6.02
CA GLY A 23 -8.10 -3.24 -5.40
C GLY A 23 -7.38 -2.87 -4.11
N ASP A 24 -7.71 -3.57 -3.03
CA ASP A 24 -6.83 -3.69 -1.87
C ASP A 24 -6.87 -5.16 -1.42
N PRO A 25 -5.72 -5.87 -1.33
CA PRO A 25 -5.69 -7.30 -1.03
C PRO A 25 -6.21 -7.62 0.37
N LEU A 26 -6.15 -6.69 1.32
CA LEU A 26 -6.72 -6.81 2.66
C LEU A 26 -8.26 -6.94 2.67
N ARG A 27 -8.91 -6.69 1.53
CA ARG A 27 -10.36 -6.91 1.37
C ARG A 27 -10.75 -8.39 1.23
N GLN A 28 -9.75 -9.27 1.01
CA GLN A 28 -9.91 -10.73 0.92
C GLN A 28 -8.92 -11.42 1.88
N PRO A 29 -9.04 -11.22 3.22
CA PRO A 29 -8.01 -11.56 4.19
C PRO A 29 -7.68 -13.05 4.24
N GLU A 30 -8.67 -13.93 4.19
CA GLU A 30 -8.45 -15.38 4.27
C GLU A 30 -7.75 -15.92 3.02
N PHE A 31 -8.16 -15.46 1.83
CA PHE A 31 -7.50 -15.82 0.59
C PHE A 31 -6.06 -15.28 0.54
N LEU A 32 -5.87 -14.03 0.94
CA LEU A 32 -4.55 -13.40 1.00
C LEU A 32 -3.62 -14.16 1.93
N LYS A 33 -4.05 -14.42 3.17
CA LYS A 33 -3.28 -15.13 4.18
C LYS A 33 -2.82 -16.50 3.68
N GLU A 34 -3.71 -17.27 3.07
CA GLU A 34 -3.37 -18.59 2.55
C GLU A 34 -2.38 -18.50 1.37
N CYS A 35 -2.53 -17.53 0.48
CA CYS A 35 -1.58 -17.31 -0.61
C CYS A 35 -0.19 -16.92 -0.09
N LEU A 36 -0.11 -16.01 0.88
CA LEU A 36 1.14 -15.60 1.52
C LEU A 36 1.82 -16.80 2.21
N ARG A 37 1.06 -17.54 3.04
CA ARG A 37 1.55 -18.74 3.74
C ARG A 37 2.16 -19.74 2.77
N LEU A 38 1.45 -20.09 1.70
CA LEU A 38 1.93 -21.03 0.68
C LEU A 38 3.16 -20.53 -0.09
N CYS A 39 3.31 -19.21 -0.27
CA CYS A 39 4.52 -18.63 -0.86
C CYS A 39 5.69 -18.74 0.11
N LYS A 40 5.49 -18.45 1.39
CA LYS A 40 6.53 -18.61 2.43
C LYS A 40 7.01 -20.05 2.56
N GLU A 41 6.11 -21.03 2.54
CA GLU A 41 6.48 -22.46 2.56
C GLU A 41 7.36 -22.87 1.37
N LYS A 42 7.24 -22.15 0.25
CA LYS A 42 8.11 -22.35 -0.92
C LYS A 42 9.38 -21.48 -0.90
N GLY A 43 9.64 -20.76 0.19
CA GLY A 43 10.79 -19.86 0.32
C GLY A 43 10.74 -18.65 -0.61
N ILE A 44 9.54 -18.22 -1.02
CA ILE A 44 9.35 -17.06 -1.90
C ILE A 44 9.12 -15.82 -1.02
N HIS A 45 9.89 -14.77 -1.26
CA HIS A 45 9.71 -13.47 -0.61
C HIS A 45 8.33 -12.88 -0.97
N THR A 46 7.62 -12.38 0.04
CA THR A 46 6.23 -11.91 -0.08
C THR A 46 6.13 -10.43 0.22
N THR A 47 5.51 -9.70 -0.67
CA THR A 47 5.24 -8.28 -0.53
C THR A 47 3.74 -8.02 -0.60
N LEU A 48 3.24 -7.17 0.28
CA LEU A 48 1.85 -6.71 0.33
C LEU A 48 1.79 -5.25 -0.12
N ASP A 49 1.02 -4.97 -1.16
CA ASP A 49 0.78 -3.63 -1.70
C ASP A 49 -0.62 -3.17 -1.28
N THR A 50 -0.72 -2.20 -0.37
CA THR A 50 -1.96 -1.84 0.31
C THR A 50 -2.00 -0.40 0.79
N SER A 51 -3.21 0.14 0.93
CA SER A 51 -3.48 1.37 1.69
C SER A 51 -3.77 1.12 3.17
N GLY A 52 -3.75 -0.13 3.63
CA GLY A 52 -4.07 -0.53 4.99
C GLY A 52 -5.57 -0.65 5.30
N VAL A 53 -6.42 -0.56 4.28
CA VAL A 53 -7.89 -0.62 4.44
C VAL A 53 -8.40 -2.02 4.12
N GLY A 54 -8.82 -2.75 5.13
CA GLY A 54 -9.30 -4.10 4.92
C GLY A 54 -9.97 -4.72 6.13
N PHE A 55 -10.00 -6.04 6.15
CA PHE A 55 -10.63 -6.84 7.18
C PHE A 55 -9.69 -7.91 7.73
N GLY A 56 -10.13 -8.58 8.80
CA GLY A 56 -9.47 -9.74 9.36
C GLY A 56 -8.40 -9.41 10.39
N ASP A 57 -7.63 -10.42 10.72
CA ASP A 57 -6.51 -10.32 11.65
C ASP A 57 -5.23 -9.96 10.89
N TYR A 58 -4.84 -8.70 11.00
CA TYR A 58 -3.66 -8.19 10.30
C TYR A 58 -2.36 -8.85 10.79
N GLU A 59 -2.26 -9.20 12.07
CA GLU A 59 -1.08 -9.87 12.60
C GLU A 59 -0.91 -11.26 11.98
N GLU A 60 -2.01 -12.01 11.79
CA GLU A 60 -1.98 -13.30 11.11
C GLU A 60 -1.56 -13.20 9.63
N ILE A 61 -1.92 -12.12 8.94
CA ILE A 61 -1.48 -11.84 7.57
C ILE A 61 0.02 -11.47 7.56
N LEU A 62 0.42 -10.59 8.46
CA LEU A 62 1.78 -10.06 8.54
C LEU A 62 2.81 -11.12 8.94
N LYS A 63 2.44 -12.21 9.63
CA LYS A 63 3.32 -13.37 9.87
C LYS A 63 3.95 -13.94 8.58
N TYR A 64 3.25 -13.80 7.47
CA TYR A 64 3.68 -14.34 6.17
C TYR A 64 4.07 -13.24 5.18
N THR A 65 4.25 -12.00 5.65
CA THR A 65 4.60 -10.84 4.82
C THR A 65 6.01 -10.36 5.16
N ASP A 66 6.90 -10.32 4.16
CA ASP A 66 8.27 -9.83 4.35
C ASP A 66 8.37 -8.31 4.21
N LEU A 67 7.54 -7.73 3.36
CA LEU A 67 7.56 -6.30 3.04
C LEU A 67 6.14 -5.78 2.80
N VAL A 68 5.86 -4.60 3.31
CA VAL A 68 4.64 -3.85 2.99
C VAL A 68 4.99 -2.63 2.14
N LEU A 69 4.39 -2.50 0.96
CA LEU A 69 4.33 -1.25 0.21
C LEU A 69 3.08 -0.52 0.68
N TYR A 70 3.27 0.48 1.53
CA TYR A 70 2.15 1.19 2.16
C TYR A 70 1.88 2.52 1.46
N ASP A 71 0.69 2.65 0.88
CA ASP A 71 0.24 3.88 0.24
C ASP A 71 -0.38 4.83 1.26
N VAL A 72 0.33 5.88 1.62
CA VAL A 72 -0.25 7.01 2.33
C VAL A 72 -1.14 7.79 1.37
N LYS A 73 -2.44 7.89 1.68
CA LYS A 73 -3.37 8.65 0.83
C LYS A 73 -3.52 10.11 1.29
N HIS A 74 -3.59 10.33 2.60
CA HIS A 74 -3.55 11.65 3.24
C HIS A 74 -3.24 11.50 4.74
N LEU A 75 -2.74 12.56 5.39
CA LEU A 75 -2.36 12.55 6.80
C LEU A 75 -3.49 12.96 7.75
N THR A 76 -4.45 13.75 7.28
CA THR A 76 -5.59 14.20 8.09
C THR A 76 -6.86 13.40 7.79
N ARG A 77 -7.77 13.32 8.76
CA ARG A 77 -9.08 12.67 8.59
C ARG A 77 -9.87 13.26 7.42
N GLU A 78 -9.93 14.58 7.36
CA GLU A 78 -10.68 15.29 6.33
C GLU A 78 -10.10 15.03 4.95
N GLY A 79 -8.79 15.20 4.77
CA GLY A 79 -8.12 14.98 3.51
C GLY A 79 -8.17 13.51 3.07
N TYR A 80 -8.03 12.56 3.99
CA TYR A 80 -8.14 11.14 3.70
C TYR A 80 -9.55 10.79 3.19
N LYS A 81 -10.58 11.28 3.87
CA LYS A 81 -11.98 11.09 3.49
C LYS A 81 -12.32 11.79 2.16
N ASP A 82 -11.80 12.99 1.93
CA ASP A 82 -11.98 13.72 0.68
C ASP A 82 -11.37 12.94 -0.51
N MET A 83 -10.16 12.43 -0.35
CA MET A 83 -9.46 11.72 -1.42
C MET A 83 -9.97 10.30 -1.67
N THR A 84 -10.36 9.57 -0.60
CA THR A 84 -10.65 8.14 -0.69
C THR A 84 -12.12 7.79 -0.47
N GLY A 85 -12.85 8.63 0.25
CA GLY A 85 -14.21 8.34 0.72
C GLY A 85 -14.29 7.42 1.94
N ILE A 86 -13.15 7.07 2.54
CA ILE A 86 -13.01 6.13 3.65
C ILE A 86 -12.50 6.88 4.89
N GLU A 87 -12.79 6.40 6.08
CA GLU A 87 -12.26 6.97 7.32
C GLU A 87 -10.81 6.50 7.54
N ILE A 88 -9.94 7.41 7.97
CA ILE A 88 -8.50 7.14 8.18
C ILE A 88 -8.24 6.09 9.29
N ASP A 89 -9.17 5.95 10.23
CA ASP A 89 -9.04 5.01 11.36
C ASP A 89 -8.85 3.55 10.91
N GLU A 90 -9.38 3.22 9.74
CA GLU A 90 -9.21 1.87 9.18
C GLU A 90 -7.73 1.54 8.93
N THR A 91 -6.95 2.54 8.51
CA THR A 91 -5.52 2.36 8.22
C THR A 91 -4.65 2.30 9.49
N GLN A 92 -5.08 2.95 10.56
CA GLN A 92 -4.31 3.02 11.82
C GLN A 92 -4.12 1.64 12.44
N LYS A 93 -5.17 0.81 12.44
CA LYS A 93 -5.10 -0.57 12.95
C LYS A 93 -4.06 -1.41 12.20
N PHE A 94 -3.98 -1.22 10.88
CA PHE A 94 -2.99 -1.93 10.07
C PHE A 94 -1.57 -1.45 10.37
N LEU A 95 -1.36 -0.14 10.50
CA LEU A 95 -0.06 0.45 10.86
C LEU A 95 0.41 -0.01 12.24
N GLU A 96 -0.48 -0.06 13.22
CA GLU A 96 -0.20 -0.59 14.56
C GLU A 96 0.23 -2.06 14.51
N ALA A 97 -0.46 -2.87 13.72
CA ALA A 97 -0.07 -4.26 13.49
C ALA A 97 1.31 -4.38 12.82
N CYS A 98 1.59 -3.58 11.78
CA CYS A 98 2.91 -3.54 11.14
C CYS A 98 4.02 -3.17 12.13
N LYS A 99 3.79 -2.17 12.99
CA LYS A 99 4.74 -1.76 14.03
C LYS A 99 4.96 -2.88 15.05
N LYS A 100 3.89 -3.47 15.56
CA LYS A 100 3.94 -4.57 16.54
C LYS A 100 4.68 -5.80 16.00
N MET A 101 4.46 -6.14 14.74
CA MET A 101 5.10 -7.27 14.07
C MET A 101 6.52 -6.97 13.57
N GLY A 102 6.95 -5.70 13.59
CA GLY A 102 8.24 -5.28 13.02
C GLY A 102 8.35 -5.53 11.52
N THR A 103 7.22 -5.61 10.80
CA THR A 103 7.21 -5.88 9.36
C THR A 103 7.80 -4.70 8.62
N LYS A 104 8.77 -4.94 7.76
CA LYS A 104 9.45 -3.91 6.95
C LYS A 104 8.45 -3.18 6.06
N MET A 105 8.63 -1.88 5.93
CA MET A 105 7.73 -1.03 5.14
C MET A 105 8.49 -0.14 4.16
N TRP A 106 7.95 -0.02 2.96
CA TRP A 106 8.23 1.09 2.07
C TRP A 106 7.00 1.99 2.02
N ILE A 107 7.19 3.25 2.37
CA ILE A 107 6.12 4.24 2.34
C ILE A 107 6.06 4.86 0.96
N ARG A 108 4.89 4.87 0.35
CA ARG A 108 4.64 5.54 -0.91
C ARG A 108 3.62 6.65 -0.71
N GLN A 109 3.90 7.82 -1.26
CA GLN A 109 3.00 8.96 -1.30
C GLN A 109 2.84 9.45 -2.73
N VAL A 110 1.63 9.40 -3.25
CA VAL A 110 1.32 10.10 -4.50
C VAL A 110 1.21 11.60 -4.21
N VAL A 111 2.04 12.39 -4.87
CA VAL A 111 2.00 13.84 -4.75
C VAL A 111 0.94 14.37 -5.69
N VAL A 112 -0.18 14.81 -5.12
CA VAL A 112 -1.38 15.28 -5.85
C VAL A 112 -1.42 16.80 -5.82
N PRO A 113 -1.44 17.49 -6.98
CA PRO A 113 -1.49 18.94 -7.06
C PRO A 113 -2.63 19.55 -6.25
N GLY A 114 -2.32 20.56 -5.43
CA GLY A 114 -3.27 21.25 -4.57
C GLY A 114 -3.82 20.42 -3.39
N LYS A 115 -3.31 19.20 -3.15
CA LYS A 115 -3.73 18.32 -2.07
C LYS A 115 -2.57 17.89 -1.17
N THR A 116 -1.54 17.31 -1.75
CA THR A 116 -0.41 16.71 -1.01
C THR A 116 0.97 17.22 -1.49
N ASP A 117 1.00 18.29 -2.26
CA ASP A 117 2.20 18.86 -2.91
C ASP A 117 2.79 20.06 -2.17
N SER A 118 2.16 20.57 -1.10
CA SER A 118 2.69 21.69 -0.33
C SER A 118 3.92 21.28 0.50
N GLU A 119 4.86 22.22 0.68
CA GLU A 119 6.04 22.02 1.54
C GLU A 119 5.61 21.65 2.99
N GLU A 120 4.54 22.25 3.47
CA GLU A 120 4.00 21.95 4.79
C GLU A 120 3.55 20.49 4.88
N TYR A 121 2.78 20.01 3.89
CA TYR A 121 2.34 18.63 3.84
C TYR A 121 3.52 17.64 3.80
N ILE A 122 4.52 17.91 2.96
CA ILE A 122 5.72 17.06 2.85
C ILE A 122 6.51 17.04 4.18
N ARG A 123 6.57 18.17 4.89
CA ARG A 123 7.19 18.24 6.21
C ARG A 123 6.43 17.40 7.26
N GLU A 124 5.10 17.49 7.27
CA GLU A 124 4.25 16.67 8.15
C GLU A 124 4.34 15.18 7.79
N LEU A 125 4.40 14.83 6.50
CA LEU A 125 4.67 13.46 6.05
C LEU A 125 6.00 12.95 6.62
N GLY A 126 7.05 13.76 6.56
CA GLY A 126 8.34 13.41 7.16
C GLY A 126 8.28 13.19 8.67
N LYS A 127 7.48 13.98 9.41
CA LYS A 127 7.25 13.77 10.84
C LYS A 127 6.49 12.46 11.09
N PHE A 128 5.44 12.20 10.34
CA PHE A 128 4.67 10.96 10.42
C PHE A 128 5.57 9.73 10.18
N ILE A 129 6.36 9.73 9.12
CA ILE A 129 7.27 8.62 8.80
C ILE A 129 8.25 8.34 9.95
N LYS A 130 8.77 9.38 10.61
CA LYS A 130 9.67 9.23 11.76
C LYS A 130 9.02 8.57 12.99
N THR A 131 7.70 8.45 13.03
CA THR A 131 7.00 7.69 14.09
C THR A 131 6.95 6.18 13.83
N LEU A 132 7.37 5.76 12.64
CA LEU A 132 7.37 4.37 12.18
C LEU A 132 8.81 3.84 12.21
N ASP A 133 9.11 2.91 13.12
CA ASP A 133 10.48 2.41 13.33
C ASP A 133 10.93 1.37 12.29
N ASN A 134 10.01 0.88 11.47
CA ASN A 134 10.17 -0.22 10.52
C ASN A 134 10.16 0.20 9.06
N VAL A 135 10.35 1.50 8.77
CA VAL A 135 10.42 2.03 7.40
C VAL A 135 11.84 1.91 6.84
N GLU A 136 11.97 1.22 5.71
CA GLU A 136 13.25 1.07 4.98
C GLU A 136 13.39 2.05 3.81
N LYS A 137 12.28 2.47 3.22
CA LYS A 137 12.28 3.33 2.03
C LYS A 137 11.07 4.24 1.99
N VAL A 138 11.24 5.42 1.39
CA VAL A 138 10.15 6.35 1.07
C VAL A 138 10.20 6.68 -0.41
N GLU A 139 9.05 6.65 -1.08
CA GLU A 139 8.90 7.00 -2.49
C GLU A 139 7.80 8.05 -2.64
N LEU A 140 8.17 9.19 -3.23
CA LEU A 140 7.21 10.19 -3.69
C LEU A 140 6.92 9.92 -5.16
N LEU A 141 5.66 9.71 -5.49
CA LEU A 141 5.22 9.33 -6.82
C LEU A 141 4.44 10.50 -7.44
N PRO A 142 4.78 10.97 -8.63
CA PRO A 142 4.01 12.02 -9.27
C PRO A 142 2.60 11.51 -9.60
N TYR A 143 1.60 12.37 -9.36
CA TYR A 143 0.21 12.06 -9.73
C TYR A 143 0.07 11.87 -11.24
N HIS A 144 -0.66 10.84 -11.65
CA HIS A 144 -0.94 10.52 -13.05
C HIS A 144 -2.37 9.99 -13.24
N LEU A 145 -2.88 10.06 -14.47
CA LEU A 145 -4.26 9.72 -14.83
C LEU A 145 -4.46 8.28 -15.33
N LEU A 146 -3.43 7.43 -15.29
CA LEU A 146 -3.46 6.06 -15.87
C LEU A 146 -4.55 5.14 -15.30
N GLY A 147 -5.06 5.42 -14.09
CA GLY A 147 -6.10 4.61 -13.44
C GLY A 147 -7.52 5.14 -13.58
N VAL A 148 -7.72 6.33 -14.16
CA VAL A 148 -9.02 7.02 -14.17
C VAL A 148 -10.09 6.22 -14.91
N ASN A 149 -9.74 5.58 -16.02
CA ASN A 149 -10.66 4.75 -16.81
C ASN A 149 -11.28 3.58 -16.02
N LYS A 150 -10.67 3.15 -14.93
CA LYS A 150 -11.25 2.10 -14.07
C LYS A 150 -12.49 2.60 -13.32
N TYR A 151 -12.50 3.88 -12.95
CA TYR A 151 -13.66 4.49 -12.29
C TYR A 151 -14.85 4.53 -13.22
N ASP A 152 -14.65 4.91 -14.50
CA ASP A 152 -15.69 4.90 -15.53
C ASP A 152 -16.24 3.49 -15.73
N THR A 153 -15.36 2.49 -15.85
CA THR A 153 -15.75 1.08 -16.02
C THR A 153 -16.57 0.55 -14.85
N LEU A 154 -16.28 1.02 -13.62
CA LEU A 154 -16.97 0.61 -12.40
C LEU A 154 -18.20 1.47 -12.09
N GLY A 155 -18.50 2.51 -12.87
CA GLY A 155 -19.57 3.46 -12.62
C GLY A 155 -19.38 4.28 -11.33
N ILE A 156 -18.12 4.50 -10.91
CA ILE A 156 -17.76 5.21 -9.69
C ILE A 156 -17.21 6.58 -10.06
N LYS A 157 -17.73 7.64 -9.45
CA LYS A 157 -17.23 9.00 -9.67
C LYS A 157 -15.78 9.12 -9.18
N TYR A 158 -14.89 9.60 -10.06
CA TYR A 158 -13.51 9.88 -9.69
C TYR A 158 -13.43 11.14 -8.82
N ARG A 159 -12.83 11.04 -7.63
CA ARG A 159 -12.82 12.14 -6.63
C ARG A 159 -11.84 13.27 -6.97
N LEU A 160 -10.84 12.98 -7.79
CA LEU A 160 -9.85 13.95 -8.25
C LEU A 160 -10.11 14.39 -9.70
N GLU A 161 -11.39 14.38 -10.12
CA GLU A 161 -11.79 14.83 -11.44
C GLU A 161 -11.37 16.28 -11.68
N GLY A 162 -10.79 16.56 -12.86
CA GLY A 162 -10.32 17.89 -13.25
C GLY A 162 -8.90 18.22 -12.80
N LEU A 163 -8.22 17.36 -12.03
CA LEU A 163 -6.80 17.57 -11.73
C LEU A 163 -5.92 17.07 -12.89
N GLU A 164 -4.94 17.86 -13.27
CA GLU A 164 -3.94 17.49 -14.27
C GLU A 164 -2.84 16.60 -13.67
N ALA A 165 -2.24 15.75 -14.49
CA ALA A 165 -1.09 14.97 -14.09
C ALA A 165 0.10 15.89 -13.77
N MET A 166 0.94 15.50 -12.81
CA MET A 166 2.19 16.23 -12.54
C MET A 166 3.21 15.95 -13.65
N ASP A 167 3.94 16.99 -14.03
CA ASP A 167 5.16 16.86 -14.81
C ASP A 167 6.22 16.07 -14.03
N LYS A 168 7.03 15.29 -14.74
CA LYS A 168 8.07 14.46 -14.13
C LYS A 168 9.23 15.29 -13.63
#